data_e99a16abdac8b6d07fa674acd5eb7cf9
#
_entry.id   e99a16abdac8b6d07fa674acd5eb7cf9
#
_cell.length_a   1.000
_cell.length_b   1.000
_cell.length_c   1.000
_cell.angle_alpha   90.00
_cell.angle_beta   90.00
_cell.angle_gamma   90.00
#
_symmetry.space_group_name_H-M   'P 1'
#
loop_
_entity.id
_entity.type
_entity.pdbx_description
1 polymer ?
#
loop_
_entity_poly.entity_id
_entity_poly.type
_entity_poly.pdbx_seq_one_letter_code
_entity_poly.pdbx_strand_id
1 'polypeptide(L)'
;MRKGLVIILLLALTTSVSAQTQPEYRVEIGAGAGLVTYLGDFNGNILKNPMPMFSLLVKYKIDPRMALAMNVSYGKIKGASKDANTYYPAQWQDYSFNHGLLDVGLRYEYNFWPYGTGMEYRGAKRVTPYIYIGVGMTFAKPGKTEVGVNLPIGGGVKYKVADRVNMALEWTMHFTTSDYLDGVKDPYGVQSSGIFKNTDCYSHLRLSVTYDIWAKCKTCHKE
;
A
#
# COMPACT_ATOMS: atom_id res chain seq x y z
N MET A 1 31.25 -7.64 -8.05
CA MET A 1 30.82 -7.88 -6.66
C MET A 1 29.32 -7.56 -6.42
N ARG A 2 28.72 -6.47 -6.94
CA ARG A 2 27.29 -6.13 -6.74
C ARG A 2 26.29 -7.15 -7.29
N LYS A 3 26.56 -7.78 -8.43
CA LYS A 3 25.63 -8.78 -9.06
C LYS A 3 25.54 -10.08 -8.26
N GLY A 4 26.62 -10.52 -7.60
CA GLY A 4 26.62 -11.72 -6.75
C GLY A 4 25.79 -11.54 -5.46
N LEU A 5 25.80 -10.34 -4.88
CA LEU A 5 25.04 -10.04 -3.65
C LEU A 5 23.52 -10.12 -3.89
N VAL A 6 23.06 -9.66 -5.05
CA VAL A 6 21.63 -9.70 -5.42
C VAL A 6 21.16 -11.14 -5.64
N ILE A 7 22.01 -12.00 -6.24
CA ILE A 7 21.70 -13.41 -6.47
C ILE A 7 21.65 -14.17 -5.13
N ILE A 8 22.55 -13.87 -4.21
CA ILE A 8 22.55 -14.48 -2.86
C ILE A 8 21.32 -14.03 -2.07
N LEU A 9 20.91 -12.77 -2.18
CA LEU A 9 19.71 -12.26 -1.53
C LEU A 9 18.43 -12.90 -2.10
N LEU A 10 18.36 -13.12 -3.42
CA LEU A 10 17.26 -13.83 -4.09
C LEU A 10 17.23 -15.33 -3.71
N LEU A 11 18.39 -15.98 -3.61
CA LEU A 11 18.48 -17.38 -3.16
C LEU A 11 18.12 -17.54 -1.67
N ALA A 12 18.46 -16.58 -0.80
CA ALA A 12 18.09 -16.61 0.61
C ALA A 12 16.56 -16.48 0.82
N LEU A 13 15.85 -15.82 -0.10
CA LEU A 13 14.38 -15.72 -0.08
C LEU A 13 13.68 -17.05 -0.46
N THR A 14 14.37 -17.96 -1.15
CA THR A 14 13.78 -19.23 -1.61
C THR A 14 13.95 -20.38 -0.62
N THR A 15 14.81 -20.27 0.41
CA THR A 15 15.09 -21.36 1.36
C THR A 15 14.12 -21.45 2.53
N SER A 16 13.11 -20.61 2.62
CA SER A 16 12.10 -20.67 3.69
C SER A 16 10.95 -21.65 3.34
N VAL A 17 11.24 -22.79 2.71
CA VAL A 17 10.26 -23.87 2.55
C VAL A 17 10.23 -24.70 3.82
N SER A 18 9.83 -24.08 4.92
CA SER A 18 9.38 -24.78 6.11
C SER A 18 8.02 -25.41 5.84
N ALA A 19 7.72 -26.54 6.44
CA ALA A 19 6.45 -27.25 6.35
C ALA A 19 5.28 -26.25 6.44
N GLN A 20 4.72 -25.88 5.30
CA GLN A 20 3.74 -24.80 5.17
C GLN A 20 2.45 -25.24 5.84
N THR A 21 2.18 -24.69 6.98
CA THR A 21 0.88 -24.82 7.63
C THR A 21 -0.10 -24.06 6.77
N GLN A 22 -0.97 -24.77 6.07
CA GLN A 22 -1.94 -24.15 5.19
C GLN A 22 -2.92 -23.29 5.99
N PRO A 23 -3.29 -22.11 5.51
CA PRO A 23 -4.25 -21.25 6.18
C PRO A 23 -5.63 -21.90 6.22
N GLU A 24 -6.37 -21.66 7.28
CA GLU A 24 -7.73 -22.18 7.46
C GLU A 24 -8.71 -21.65 6.39
N TYR A 25 -8.54 -20.38 6.02
CA TYR A 25 -9.29 -19.68 4.97
C TYR A 25 -8.30 -19.10 3.98
N ARG A 26 -8.53 -19.28 2.67
CA ARG A 26 -7.60 -18.84 1.65
C ARG A 26 -7.82 -17.42 1.17
N VAL A 27 -9.03 -16.93 1.22
CA VAL A 27 -9.39 -15.62 0.66
C VAL A 27 -9.98 -14.73 1.74
N GLU A 28 -9.54 -13.49 1.76
CA GLU A 28 -10.15 -12.40 2.52
C GLU A 28 -10.71 -11.37 1.56
N ILE A 29 -11.93 -10.90 1.83
CA ILE A 29 -12.52 -9.75 1.14
C ILE A 29 -12.93 -8.70 2.17
N GLY A 30 -12.82 -7.45 1.83
CA GLY A 30 -13.22 -6.39 2.75
C GLY A 30 -13.07 -4.99 2.20
N ALA A 31 -13.31 -4.06 3.09
CA ALA A 31 -13.25 -2.64 2.81
C ALA A 31 -12.47 -1.91 3.89
N GLY A 32 -11.99 -0.73 3.54
CA GLY A 32 -11.31 0.15 4.46
C GLY A 32 -11.64 1.61 4.22
N ALA A 33 -11.44 2.40 5.24
CA ALA A 33 -11.51 3.84 5.19
C ALA A 33 -10.27 4.43 5.86
N GLY A 34 -9.89 5.63 5.45
CA GLY A 34 -8.70 6.25 5.99
C GLY A 34 -8.46 7.64 5.43
N LEU A 35 -7.20 8.01 5.49
CA LEU A 35 -6.73 9.32 5.05
C LEU A 35 -5.67 9.12 3.97
N VAL A 36 -5.73 9.95 2.95
CA VAL A 36 -4.67 10.10 1.94
C VAL A 36 -4.07 11.50 2.07
N THR A 37 -2.75 11.58 2.00
CA THR A 37 -2.01 12.84 2.03
C THR A 37 -1.06 12.88 0.84
N TYR A 38 -1.15 13.93 0.03
CA TYR A 38 -0.21 14.21 -1.04
C TYR A 38 1.14 14.65 -0.47
N LEU A 39 2.22 14.23 -1.12
CA LEU A 39 3.59 14.62 -0.81
C LEU A 39 4.33 14.88 -2.12
N GLY A 40 4.75 16.11 -2.32
CA GLY A 40 5.40 16.56 -3.55
C GLY A 40 5.64 18.05 -3.47
N ASP A 41 5.66 18.69 -4.63
CA ASP A 41 6.03 20.09 -4.75
C ASP A 41 5.18 21.02 -3.87
N PHE A 42 3.88 20.79 -3.74
CA PHE A 42 2.94 21.66 -3.01
C PHE A 42 2.52 21.13 -1.62
N ASN A 43 3.18 20.13 -1.10
CA ASN A 43 3.05 19.68 0.29
C ASN A 43 4.25 18.83 0.72
N GLY A 44 5.06 19.35 1.60
CA GLY A 44 6.22 18.65 2.18
C GLY A 44 5.95 17.94 3.50
N ASN A 45 4.70 17.92 4.03
CA ASN A 45 4.40 17.36 5.34
C ASN A 45 3.27 16.33 5.25
N ILE A 46 3.55 15.12 5.71
CA ILE A 46 2.63 13.98 5.72
C ILE A 46 1.37 14.21 6.58
N LEU A 47 1.42 15.12 7.53
CA LEU A 47 0.31 15.44 8.42
C LEU A 47 -0.52 16.65 7.94
N LYS A 48 -0.09 17.33 6.88
CA LYS A 48 -0.85 18.44 6.30
C LYS A 48 -1.80 17.95 5.22
N ASN A 49 -2.97 18.58 5.17
CA ASN A 49 -4.00 18.35 4.16
C ASN A 49 -4.46 16.87 4.00
N PRO A 50 -4.64 16.09 5.10
CA PRO A 50 -5.18 14.75 4.97
C PRO A 50 -6.60 14.81 4.43
N MET A 51 -6.91 13.99 3.44
CA MET A 51 -8.22 13.88 2.81
C MET A 51 -8.78 12.48 3.01
N PRO A 52 -10.11 12.32 3.16
CA PRO A 52 -10.71 11.01 3.33
C PRO A 52 -10.53 10.14 2.09
N MET A 53 -10.33 8.84 2.32
CA MET A 53 -10.28 7.81 1.29
C MET A 53 -11.06 6.56 1.69
N PHE A 54 -11.53 5.82 0.69
CA PHE A 54 -12.16 4.51 0.84
C PHE A 54 -11.41 3.48 -0.02
N SER A 55 -11.46 2.23 0.40
CA SER A 55 -10.79 1.15 -0.33
C SER A 55 -11.55 -0.16 -0.26
N LEU A 56 -11.38 -0.97 -1.29
CA LEU A 56 -11.80 -2.36 -1.35
C LEU A 56 -10.55 -3.23 -1.41
N LEU A 57 -10.61 -4.38 -0.74
CA LEU A 57 -9.48 -5.30 -0.63
C LEU A 57 -9.93 -6.72 -0.91
N VAL A 58 -9.08 -7.42 -1.66
CA VAL A 58 -9.16 -8.87 -1.83
C VAL A 58 -7.78 -9.42 -1.56
N LYS A 59 -7.66 -10.39 -0.64
CA LYS A 59 -6.38 -11.00 -0.29
C LYS A 59 -6.44 -12.51 -0.49
N TYR A 60 -5.39 -13.06 -1.06
CA TYR A 60 -5.17 -14.48 -1.17
C TYR A 60 -4.02 -14.90 -0.25
N LYS A 61 -4.33 -15.71 0.76
CA LYS A 61 -3.35 -16.22 1.71
C LYS A 61 -2.62 -17.42 1.09
N ILE A 62 -1.33 -17.28 0.93
CA ILE A 62 -0.45 -18.37 0.48
C ILE A 62 -0.22 -19.31 1.67
N ASP A 63 0.14 -18.71 2.80
CA ASP A 63 0.33 -19.38 4.09
C ASP A 63 -0.03 -18.40 5.25
N PRO A 64 0.07 -18.79 6.54
CA PRO A 64 -0.21 -17.90 7.66
C PRO A 64 0.69 -16.66 7.75
N ARG A 65 1.81 -16.65 7.04
CA ARG A 65 2.75 -15.52 7.03
C ARG A 65 2.73 -14.72 5.73
N MET A 66 2.27 -15.30 4.63
CA MET A 66 2.38 -14.69 3.30
C MET A 66 1.01 -14.57 2.63
N ALA A 67 0.76 -13.42 2.05
CA ALA A 67 -0.45 -13.18 1.26
C ALA A 67 -0.18 -12.28 0.06
N LEU A 68 -0.94 -12.48 -1.00
CA LEU A 68 -1.08 -11.52 -2.10
C LEU A 68 -2.37 -10.74 -1.88
N ALA A 69 -2.30 -9.41 -1.96
CA ALA A 69 -3.45 -8.54 -1.78
C ALA A 69 -3.61 -7.62 -2.98
N MET A 70 -4.81 -7.57 -3.51
CA MET A 70 -5.25 -6.56 -4.47
C MET A 70 -6.05 -5.50 -3.72
N ASN A 71 -5.79 -4.25 -3.98
CA ASN A 71 -6.56 -3.14 -3.43
C ASN A 71 -6.98 -2.17 -4.54
N VAL A 72 -8.16 -1.60 -4.36
CA VAL A 72 -8.65 -0.46 -5.12
C VAL A 72 -9.01 0.60 -4.09
N SER A 73 -8.44 1.79 -4.21
CA SER A 73 -8.73 2.90 -3.30
C SER A 73 -9.06 4.17 -4.05
N TYR A 74 -10.02 4.92 -3.51
CA TYR A 74 -10.44 6.20 -4.05
C TYR A 74 -10.45 7.24 -2.93
N GLY A 75 -9.89 8.40 -3.23
CA GLY A 75 -9.85 9.55 -2.34
C GLY A 75 -9.62 10.84 -3.11
N LYS A 76 -9.35 11.91 -2.38
CA LYS A 76 -8.94 13.19 -2.96
C LYS A 76 -7.59 13.57 -2.40
N ILE A 77 -6.75 14.19 -3.24
CA ILE A 77 -5.49 14.78 -2.81
C ILE A 77 -5.59 16.30 -2.90
N LYS A 78 -4.95 16.98 -1.95
CA LYS A 78 -4.95 18.44 -1.85
C LYS A 78 -3.56 18.92 -1.49
N GLY A 79 -3.16 20.05 -2.08
CA GLY A 79 -1.95 20.77 -1.76
C GLY A 79 -2.07 22.24 -2.12
N ALA A 80 -1.18 23.07 -1.55
CA ALA A 80 -1.10 24.48 -1.84
C ALA A 80 0.32 24.98 -1.67
N SER A 81 0.73 25.97 -2.45
CA SER A 81 2.07 26.56 -2.40
C SER A 81 2.47 27.04 -1.00
N LYS A 82 1.53 27.54 -0.21
CA LYS A 82 1.73 27.94 1.19
C LYS A 82 1.99 26.80 2.16
N ASP A 83 1.78 25.55 1.74
CA ASP A 83 1.97 24.35 2.57
C ASP A 83 3.36 23.74 2.39
N ALA A 84 4.10 24.17 1.39
CA ALA A 84 5.50 23.82 1.20
C ALA A 84 6.42 24.94 1.72
N ASN A 85 7.57 24.57 2.28
CA ASN A 85 8.57 25.50 2.80
C ASN A 85 9.58 25.90 1.71
N THR A 86 9.09 26.21 0.51
CA THR A 86 9.95 26.48 -0.65
C THR A 86 9.51 27.76 -1.35
N TYR A 87 10.45 28.44 -1.99
CA TYR A 87 10.16 29.63 -2.80
C TYR A 87 9.70 29.20 -4.19
N TYR A 88 8.53 29.67 -4.60
CA TYR A 88 7.98 29.44 -5.93
C TYR A 88 8.18 30.62 -6.85
N PRO A 89 8.34 30.38 -8.17
CA PRO A 89 8.18 31.43 -9.19
C PRO A 89 6.83 32.13 -9.05
N ALA A 90 6.76 33.41 -9.44
CA ALA A 90 5.57 34.25 -9.23
C ALA A 90 4.25 33.63 -9.70
N GLN A 91 4.29 32.85 -10.78
CA GLN A 91 3.14 32.16 -11.36
C GLN A 91 2.56 31.05 -10.48
N TRP A 92 3.32 30.52 -9.51
CA TRP A 92 2.92 29.41 -8.64
C TRP A 92 2.81 29.78 -7.15
N GLN A 93 2.98 31.06 -6.79
CA GLN A 93 2.96 31.50 -5.38
C GLN A 93 1.61 31.29 -4.69
N ASP A 94 0.49 31.41 -5.42
CA ASP A 94 -0.87 31.23 -4.90
C ASP A 94 -1.57 30.00 -5.48
N TYR A 95 -0.81 29.00 -5.94
CA TYR A 95 -1.39 27.80 -6.50
C TYR A 95 -1.97 26.88 -5.42
N SER A 96 -3.12 26.29 -5.69
CA SER A 96 -3.72 25.24 -4.85
C SER A 96 -4.51 24.29 -5.73
N PHE A 97 -4.51 23.01 -5.34
CA PHE A 97 -5.25 21.99 -6.06
C PHE A 97 -6.05 21.08 -5.11
N ASN A 98 -7.08 20.46 -5.68
CA ASN A 98 -7.88 19.41 -5.01
C ASN A 98 -8.42 18.48 -6.10
N HIS A 99 -7.79 17.29 -6.22
CA HIS A 99 -8.08 16.34 -7.30
C HIS A 99 -8.52 15.00 -6.76
N GLY A 100 -9.33 14.27 -7.55
CA GLY A 100 -9.63 12.88 -7.31
C GLY A 100 -8.43 11.99 -7.61
N LEU A 101 -8.18 11.02 -6.74
CA LEU A 101 -7.15 9.99 -6.86
C LEU A 101 -7.79 8.61 -6.78
N LEU A 102 -7.58 7.80 -7.82
CA LEU A 102 -7.91 6.38 -7.82
C LEU A 102 -6.60 5.59 -7.89
N ASP A 103 -6.43 4.65 -7.00
CA ASP A 103 -5.28 3.74 -6.95
C ASP A 103 -5.74 2.30 -7.07
N VAL A 104 -5.07 1.53 -7.91
CA VAL A 104 -5.27 0.09 -8.08
C VAL A 104 -3.92 -0.58 -7.95
N GLY A 105 -3.76 -1.46 -6.97
CA GLY A 105 -2.47 -2.08 -6.68
C GLY A 105 -2.56 -3.55 -6.32
N LEU A 106 -1.46 -4.25 -6.60
CA LEU A 106 -1.18 -5.60 -6.16
C LEU A 106 0.02 -5.56 -5.24
N ARG A 107 -0.07 -6.15 -4.06
CA ARG A 107 0.99 -6.16 -3.07
C ARG A 107 1.22 -7.54 -2.48
N TYR A 108 2.46 -7.83 -2.15
CA TYR A 108 2.87 -8.99 -1.38
C TYR A 108 3.00 -8.58 0.09
N GLU A 109 2.28 -9.30 0.97
CA GLU A 109 2.26 -9.05 2.42
C GLU A 109 3.02 -10.15 3.15
N TYR A 110 3.86 -9.75 4.13
CA TYR A 110 4.57 -10.65 5.01
C TYR A 110 4.23 -10.38 6.48
N ASN A 111 3.62 -11.36 7.15
CA ASN A 111 3.30 -11.32 8.57
C ASN A 111 4.48 -11.81 9.40
N PHE A 112 4.91 -11.05 10.39
CA PHE A 112 6.02 -11.45 11.27
C PHE A 112 5.68 -12.67 12.13
N TRP A 113 4.43 -12.82 12.52
CA TRP A 113 3.94 -13.99 13.23
C TRP A 113 2.90 -14.74 12.39
N PRO A 114 2.82 -16.08 12.54
CA PRO A 114 1.75 -16.85 11.90
C PRO A 114 0.39 -16.30 12.33
N TYR A 115 -0.41 -15.86 11.37
CA TYR A 115 -1.66 -15.17 11.62
C TYR A 115 -2.86 -16.09 11.43
N GLY A 116 -3.69 -16.22 12.45
CA GLY A 116 -4.89 -17.04 12.38
C GLY A 116 -5.49 -17.38 13.74
N THR A 117 -6.58 -18.17 13.72
CA THR A 117 -7.20 -18.81 14.88
C THR A 117 -7.30 -20.30 14.64
N GLY A 118 -7.52 -21.09 15.69
CA GLY A 118 -7.73 -22.56 15.59
C GLY A 118 -6.45 -23.39 15.47
N MET A 119 -5.29 -22.77 15.37
CA MET A 119 -3.98 -23.44 15.37
C MET A 119 -3.03 -22.83 16.40
N GLU A 120 -3.54 -22.45 17.56
CA GLU A 120 -2.77 -21.84 18.65
C GLU A 120 -1.63 -22.76 19.12
N TYR A 121 -1.87 -24.08 19.11
CA TYR A 121 -0.85 -25.09 19.38
C TYR A 121 0.30 -25.13 18.37
N ARG A 122 0.14 -24.49 17.20
CA ARG A 122 1.19 -24.29 16.18
C ARG A 122 1.73 -22.86 16.14
N GLY A 123 1.43 -22.05 17.17
CA GLY A 123 1.92 -20.69 17.31
C GLY A 123 1.16 -19.65 16.49
N ALA A 124 -0.05 -19.95 16.00
CA ALA A 124 -0.90 -18.95 15.36
C ALA A 124 -1.32 -17.88 16.37
N LYS A 125 -1.18 -16.62 15.96
CA LYS A 125 -1.50 -15.44 16.80
C LYS A 125 -2.64 -14.66 16.20
N ARG A 126 -3.47 -14.08 17.08
CA ARG A 126 -4.55 -13.16 16.68
C ARG A 126 -4.06 -11.78 16.28
N VAL A 127 -2.85 -11.41 16.68
CA VAL A 127 -2.21 -10.13 16.34
C VAL A 127 -0.94 -10.41 15.58
N THR A 128 -0.67 -9.67 14.51
CA THR A 128 0.61 -9.71 13.83
C THR A 128 0.94 -8.35 13.22
N PRO A 129 2.14 -7.81 13.48
CA PRO A 129 2.71 -6.80 12.61
C PRO A 129 3.00 -7.40 11.25
N TYR A 130 2.92 -6.60 10.21
CA TYR A 130 3.23 -7.02 8.85
C TYR A 130 3.79 -5.88 8.02
N ILE A 131 4.52 -6.24 7.00
CA ILE A 131 5.05 -5.32 6.00
C ILE A 131 4.59 -5.79 4.62
N TYR A 132 4.63 -4.89 3.66
CA TYR A 132 4.30 -5.20 2.29
C TYR A 132 4.99 -4.27 1.30
N ILE A 133 5.17 -4.81 0.11
CA ILE A 133 5.64 -4.11 -1.07
C ILE A 133 4.80 -4.54 -2.25
N GLY A 134 4.61 -3.66 -3.23
CA GLY A 134 3.78 -3.99 -4.37
C GLY A 134 4.07 -3.14 -5.59
N VAL A 135 3.18 -3.26 -6.56
CA VAL A 135 3.12 -2.43 -7.77
C VAL A 135 1.68 -2.01 -7.99
N GLY A 136 1.48 -0.83 -8.49
CA GLY A 136 0.15 -0.30 -8.74
C GLY A 136 0.11 0.74 -9.84
N MET A 137 -1.10 1.17 -10.13
CA MET A 137 -1.39 2.27 -11.04
C MET A 137 -2.21 3.32 -10.32
N THR A 138 -1.78 4.56 -10.45
CA THR A 138 -2.44 5.74 -9.90
C THR A 138 -3.07 6.52 -11.02
N PHE A 139 -4.33 6.88 -10.85
CA PHE A 139 -5.09 7.73 -11.75
C PHE A 139 -5.47 9.00 -11.01
N ALA A 140 -4.89 10.11 -11.41
CA ALA A 140 -5.24 11.43 -10.89
C ALA A 140 -6.00 12.24 -11.95
N LYS A 141 -6.79 13.21 -11.53
CA LYS A 141 -7.61 14.01 -12.45
C LYS A 141 -7.39 15.52 -12.25
N PRO A 142 -6.18 16.03 -12.54
CA PRO A 142 -5.86 17.46 -12.48
C PRO A 142 -6.34 18.25 -13.72
N GLY A 143 -7.49 17.90 -14.28
CA GLY A 143 -8.02 18.45 -15.55
C GLY A 143 -8.13 17.36 -16.61
N LYS A 144 -7.04 16.79 -17.07
CA LYS A 144 -7.00 15.54 -17.84
C LYS A 144 -6.67 14.37 -16.91
N THR A 145 -7.02 13.14 -17.30
CA THR A 145 -6.67 11.96 -16.51
C THR A 145 -5.19 11.66 -16.71
N GLU A 146 -4.43 11.75 -15.63
CA GLU A 146 -3.04 11.32 -15.56
C GLU A 146 -2.95 9.91 -15.00
N VAL A 147 -2.06 9.12 -15.57
CA VAL A 147 -1.82 7.74 -15.17
C VAL A 147 -0.35 7.56 -14.84
N GLY A 148 -0.06 7.17 -13.61
CA GLY A 148 1.30 6.86 -13.16
C GLY A 148 1.38 5.42 -12.64
N VAL A 149 2.52 4.78 -12.83
CA VAL A 149 2.86 3.56 -12.11
C VAL A 149 3.32 3.94 -10.71
N ASN A 150 2.91 3.19 -9.70
CA ASN A 150 3.36 3.42 -8.34
C ASN A 150 3.97 2.16 -7.70
N LEU A 151 4.84 2.39 -6.74
CA LEU A 151 5.44 1.39 -5.86
C LEU A 151 4.92 1.62 -4.44
N PRO A 152 3.89 0.89 -3.99
CA PRO A 152 3.44 0.95 -2.61
C PRO A 152 4.39 0.17 -1.70
N ILE A 153 4.87 0.82 -0.64
CA ILE A 153 5.63 0.21 0.43
C ILE A 153 4.98 0.60 1.74
N GLY A 154 4.74 -0.36 2.61
CA GLY A 154 4.08 -0.05 3.86
C GLY A 154 4.14 -1.16 4.89
N GLY A 155 3.47 -0.91 5.98
CA GLY A 155 3.34 -1.86 7.08
C GLY A 155 2.16 -1.50 7.97
N GLY A 156 1.89 -2.39 8.89
CA GLY A 156 0.78 -2.20 9.81
C GLY A 156 0.65 -3.33 10.82
N VAL A 157 -0.48 -3.34 11.48
CA VAL A 157 -0.83 -4.38 12.44
C VAL A 157 -2.19 -4.95 12.06
N LYS A 158 -2.28 -6.27 12.01
CA LYS A 158 -3.53 -7.03 11.84
C LYS A 158 -3.99 -7.57 13.19
N TYR A 159 -5.29 -7.53 13.41
CA TYR A 159 -5.95 -8.12 14.57
C TYR A 159 -7.14 -8.97 14.12
N LYS A 160 -7.20 -10.21 14.59
CA LYS A 160 -8.31 -11.12 14.32
C LYS A 160 -9.38 -10.94 15.41
N VAL A 161 -10.42 -10.21 15.07
CA VAL A 161 -11.53 -9.87 15.98
C VAL A 161 -12.39 -11.11 16.26
N ALA A 162 -12.69 -11.87 15.23
CA ALA A 162 -13.46 -13.12 15.30
C ALA A 162 -12.86 -14.15 14.32
N ASP A 163 -13.35 -15.37 14.34
CA ASP A 163 -12.80 -16.49 13.52
C ASP A 163 -12.70 -16.16 12.03
N ARG A 164 -13.59 -15.30 11.53
CA ARG A 164 -13.63 -14.89 10.13
C ARG A 164 -13.47 -13.37 9.91
N VAL A 165 -13.36 -12.59 10.98
CA VAL A 165 -13.31 -11.13 10.89
C VAL A 165 -11.93 -10.65 11.30
N ASN A 166 -11.29 -9.92 10.39
CA ASN A 166 -9.98 -9.32 10.60
C ASN A 166 -10.10 -7.79 10.55
N MET A 167 -9.32 -7.12 11.36
CA MET A 167 -9.08 -5.68 11.28
C MET A 167 -7.61 -5.43 11.02
N ALA A 168 -7.29 -4.40 10.27
CA ALA A 168 -5.92 -3.97 10.08
C ALA A 168 -5.83 -2.44 10.07
N LEU A 169 -4.83 -1.93 10.79
CA LEU A 169 -4.38 -0.55 10.69
C LEU A 169 -3.06 -0.56 9.93
N GLU A 170 -2.98 0.18 8.84
CA GLU A 170 -1.81 0.19 7.98
C GLU A 170 -1.46 1.59 7.48
N TRP A 171 -0.19 1.81 7.28
CA TRP A 171 0.36 3.00 6.67
C TRP A 171 1.17 2.61 5.43
N THR A 172 0.91 3.29 4.32
CA THR A 172 1.52 3.03 3.01
C THR A 172 2.10 4.31 2.45
N MET A 173 3.31 4.24 1.92
CA MET A 173 3.86 5.25 1.01
C MET A 173 3.77 4.73 -0.42
N HIS A 174 3.26 5.56 -1.30
CA HIS A 174 3.19 5.31 -2.74
C HIS A 174 4.19 6.21 -3.45
N PHE A 175 5.22 5.62 -4.01
CA PHE A 175 6.20 6.31 -4.86
C PHE A 175 5.74 6.21 -6.30
N THR A 176 5.38 7.33 -6.93
CA THR A 176 4.86 7.31 -8.29
C THR A 176 5.94 7.65 -9.32
N THR A 177 5.70 7.29 -10.57
CA THR A 177 6.54 7.70 -11.69
C THR A 177 6.05 8.99 -12.35
N SER A 178 4.92 9.52 -11.91
CA SER A 178 4.32 10.75 -12.44
C SER A 178 4.73 11.96 -11.61
N ASP A 179 5.02 13.06 -12.30
CA ASP A 179 5.33 14.37 -11.76
C ASP A 179 4.18 15.37 -12.11
N TYR A 180 2.95 14.85 -12.18
CA TYR A 180 1.79 15.64 -12.60
C TYR A 180 0.51 15.28 -11.81
N LEU A 181 0.66 14.67 -10.64
CA LEU A 181 -0.49 14.33 -9.80
C LEU A 181 -1.16 15.60 -9.24
N ASP A 182 -0.39 16.65 -9.05
CA ASP A 182 -0.83 17.98 -8.57
C ASP A 182 -1.31 18.90 -9.69
N GLY A 183 -1.10 18.53 -10.96
CA GLY A 183 -1.48 19.31 -12.12
C GLY A 183 -0.42 20.29 -12.62
N VAL A 184 0.79 20.27 -12.07
CA VAL A 184 1.92 21.09 -12.48
C VAL A 184 3.11 20.17 -12.74
N LYS A 185 3.78 20.37 -13.85
CA LYS A 185 4.99 19.64 -14.18
C LYS A 185 6.19 20.53 -13.91
N ASP A 186 7.09 20.05 -13.03
CA ASP A 186 8.35 20.70 -12.72
C ASP A 186 8.22 22.23 -12.46
N PRO A 187 7.59 22.65 -11.34
CA PRO A 187 7.35 24.07 -11.05
C PRO A 187 8.64 24.88 -10.87
N TYR A 188 9.77 24.21 -10.67
CA TYR A 188 11.08 24.83 -10.44
C TYR A 188 11.99 24.84 -11.67
N GLY A 189 11.63 24.16 -12.76
CA GLY A 189 12.46 24.02 -13.97
C GLY A 189 13.72 23.19 -13.75
N VAL A 190 13.70 22.25 -12.78
CA VAL A 190 14.82 21.37 -12.46
C VAL A 190 14.61 20.01 -13.12
N GLN A 191 15.39 19.72 -14.16
CA GLN A 191 15.26 18.43 -14.86
C GLN A 191 15.48 17.24 -13.91
N SER A 192 14.51 16.34 -13.86
CA SER A 192 14.60 15.09 -13.14
C SER A 192 15.63 14.16 -13.77
N SER A 193 16.49 13.57 -12.96
CA SER A 193 17.56 12.63 -13.40
C SER A 193 17.38 11.21 -12.86
N GLY A 194 16.15 10.72 -12.70
CA GLY A 194 15.88 9.37 -12.19
C GLY A 194 14.41 9.02 -12.18
N ILE A 195 14.10 7.71 -12.08
CA ILE A 195 12.73 7.17 -12.18
C ILE A 195 11.82 7.65 -11.03
N PHE A 196 12.39 7.94 -9.85
CA PHE A 196 11.67 8.40 -8.66
C PHE A 196 12.25 9.70 -8.08
N LYS A 197 12.94 10.49 -8.90
CA LYS A 197 13.52 11.75 -8.49
C LYS A 197 12.67 12.89 -9.02
N ASN A 198 12.24 13.80 -8.13
CA ASN A 198 11.28 14.87 -8.41
C ASN A 198 9.93 14.34 -8.92
N THR A 199 9.46 13.23 -8.41
CA THR A 199 8.14 12.68 -8.72
C THR A 199 7.25 12.79 -7.51
N ASP A 200 5.95 12.91 -7.77
CA ASP A 200 4.94 12.99 -6.72
C ASP A 200 4.82 11.69 -5.95
N CYS A 201 4.61 11.83 -4.66
CA CYS A 201 4.32 10.73 -3.76
C CYS A 201 3.00 11.00 -3.03
N TYR A 202 2.43 9.97 -2.43
CA TYR A 202 1.33 10.13 -1.49
C TYR A 202 1.35 9.04 -0.44
N SER A 203 0.76 9.33 0.71
CA SER A 203 0.64 8.36 1.79
C SER A 203 -0.80 8.02 2.08
N HIS A 204 -1.05 6.78 2.49
CA HIS A 204 -2.32 6.30 3.00
C HIS A 204 -2.17 5.87 4.46
N LEU A 205 -3.03 6.36 5.33
CA LEU A 205 -3.29 5.78 6.64
C LEU A 205 -4.68 5.16 6.61
N ARG A 206 -4.79 3.84 6.73
CA ARG A 206 -6.03 3.10 6.51
C ARG A 206 -6.36 2.15 7.65
N LEU A 207 -7.62 2.18 8.07
CA LEU A 207 -8.24 1.13 8.87
C LEU A 207 -9.11 0.28 7.95
N SER A 208 -8.95 -1.02 7.97
CA SER A 208 -9.70 -1.96 7.13
C SER A 208 -10.33 -3.07 7.96
N VAL A 209 -11.47 -3.55 7.50
CA VAL A 209 -12.16 -4.73 8.01
C VAL A 209 -12.31 -5.71 6.86
N THR A 210 -11.89 -6.95 7.09
CA THR A 210 -11.96 -8.01 6.09
C THR A 210 -12.62 -9.25 6.65
N TYR A 211 -13.28 -10.00 5.78
CA TYR A 211 -13.96 -11.25 6.13
C TYR A 211 -13.30 -12.41 5.38
N ASP A 212 -13.03 -13.47 6.12
CA ASP A 212 -12.43 -14.70 5.61
C ASP A 212 -13.47 -15.57 4.91
N ILE A 213 -13.22 -15.84 3.64
CA ILE A 213 -14.02 -16.73 2.80
C ILE A 213 -13.16 -17.90 2.30
N TRP A 214 -13.83 -18.90 1.72
CA TRP A 214 -13.19 -20.07 1.16
C TRP A 214 -12.46 -20.92 2.23
N ALA A 215 -13.25 -21.52 3.11
CA ALA A 215 -12.75 -22.48 4.08
C ALA A 215 -12.11 -23.69 3.38
N LYS A 216 -10.94 -24.08 3.85
CA LYS A 216 -10.33 -25.32 3.41
C LYS A 216 -10.90 -26.47 4.21
N CYS A 217 -11.40 -27.52 3.54
CA CYS A 217 -11.88 -28.73 4.19
C CYS A 217 -10.74 -29.38 4.99
N LYS A 218 -10.94 -29.54 6.32
CA LYS A 218 -9.95 -30.18 7.21
C LYS A 218 -9.88 -31.72 7.05
N THR A 219 -10.88 -32.33 6.44
CA THR A 219 -11.09 -33.77 6.37
C THR A 219 -10.94 -34.36 4.97
N CYS A 220 -10.78 -33.57 3.94
CA CYS A 220 -10.56 -34.09 2.60
C CYS A 220 -9.11 -34.56 2.46
N HIS A 221 -8.84 -35.84 2.79
CA HIS A 221 -7.70 -36.55 2.24
C HIS A 221 -7.96 -36.70 0.73
N LYS A 222 -7.10 -36.08 -0.08
CA LYS A 222 -6.97 -36.52 -1.47
C LYS A 222 -6.17 -37.83 -1.40
N GLU A 223 -6.84 -38.92 -1.70
CA GLU A 223 -6.17 -40.10 -2.21
C GLU A 223 -5.45 -39.79 -3.52
#